data_7bf758778b7998e1cc8f3421e5005c90
#
_entry.id   7bf758778b7998e1cc8f3421e5005c90
#
_cell.length_a   1.000
_cell.length_b   1.000
_cell.length_c   1.000
_cell.angle_alpha   90.00
_cell.angle_beta   90.00
_cell.angle_gamma   90.00
#
_symmetry.space_group_name_H-M   'P 1'
#
loop_
_entity.id
_entity.type
_entity.pdbx_description
1 polymer ?
#
loop_
_entity_poly.entity_id
_entity_poly.type
_entity_poly.pdbx_seq_one_letter_code
_entity_poly.pdbx_strand_id
1 'polypeptide(L)'
;MDNKDILIIPDVHGRLFWKTTFEKYEPLLKEHKMQCVFLGDYVDPYDREIDAGEAYGYKQTVDNFAEIIEKKKECGRSVTLLLGNHDLQYVDEYSEGEACKCRYMWGQSKRIKSLLNDNWKLFSLGYETVLDDGRRCLFTHAGVVKAWVDVRFDNMAESDITAAWLDSFLVDKSKLYIMADVGEDRGGRGYGSPVWADVEEFYWGWQNEKARTHSPEIRQTMYTGIYQVFGHTLYNIYGGGSDDYVINDHFAMLDARRAFVMHSDGKIETI
;
A
#
# COMPACT_ATOMS: atom_id res chain seq x y z
N MET A 1 14.34 -3.19 -20.65
CA MET A 1 13.85 -1.89 -20.10
C MET A 1 14.89 -1.48 -19.08
N ASP A 2 15.36 -0.24 -19.08
CA ASP A 2 16.29 0.20 -18.03
C ASP A 2 15.51 0.23 -16.72
N ASN A 3 15.87 -0.66 -15.79
CA ASN A 3 15.29 -0.69 -14.46
C ASN A 3 15.67 0.61 -13.74
N LYS A 4 14.68 1.30 -13.23
CA LYS A 4 14.86 2.62 -12.58
C LYS A 4 14.74 2.46 -11.09
N ASP A 5 15.45 3.30 -10.36
CA ASP A 5 15.22 3.45 -8.93
C ASP A 5 13.78 3.91 -8.68
N ILE A 6 13.20 3.45 -7.57
CA ILE A 6 11.82 3.73 -7.18
C ILE A 6 11.83 4.45 -5.83
N LEU A 7 11.33 5.68 -5.82
CA LEU A 7 10.98 6.39 -4.59
C LEU A 7 9.69 5.78 -4.04
N ILE A 8 9.69 5.34 -2.79
CA ILE A 8 8.54 4.74 -2.12
C ILE A 8 8.08 5.69 -1.03
N ILE A 9 6.84 6.11 -1.11
CA ILE A 9 6.16 6.92 -0.10
C ILE A 9 5.10 6.03 0.55
N PRO A 10 5.30 5.57 1.78
CA PRO A 10 4.31 4.77 2.49
C PRO A 10 3.10 5.61 2.93
N ASP A 11 2.25 5.03 3.76
CA ASP A 11 0.98 5.57 4.25
C ASP A 11 1.10 7.04 4.65
N VAL A 12 0.34 7.90 3.97
CA VAL A 12 0.46 9.35 4.13
C VAL A 12 -0.31 9.87 5.33
N HIS A 13 -1.58 9.50 5.49
CA HIS A 13 -2.45 9.93 6.60
C HIS A 13 -2.34 11.43 6.95
N GLY A 14 -2.22 12.30 5.92
CA GLY A 14 -2.02 13.73 6.12
C GLY A 14 -0.64 14.13 6.62
N ARG A 15 0.31 13.21 6.78
CA ARG A 15 1.69 13.46 7.22
C ARG A 15 2.46 14.30 6.22
N LEU A 16 3.53 14.96 6.69
CA LEU A 16 4.29 15.95 5.93
C LEU A 16 5.59 15.41 5.33
N PHE A 17 6.07 14.27 5.80
CA PHE A 17 7.39 13.73 5.46
C PHE A 17 7.63 13.55 3.96
N TRP A 18 6.57 13.28 3.19
CA TRP A 18 6.69 13.02 1.76
C TRP A 18 7.10 14.26 0.94
N LYS A 19 6.74 15.49 1.38
CA LYS A 19 6.89 16.70 0.58
C LYS A 19 8.34 17.01 0.25
N THR A 20 9.17 17.21 1.28
CA THR A 20 10.59 17.52 1.10
C THR A 20 11.33 16.44 0.34
N THR A 21 10.95 15.19 0.58
CA THR A 21 11.51 14.05 -0.15
C THR A 21 11.09 14.07 -1.61
N PHE A 22 9.79 14.24 -1.89
CA PHE A 22 9.30 14.30 -3.26
C PHE A 22 9.93 15.46 -4.04
N GLU A 23 9.99 16.66 -3.46
CA GLU A 23 10.63 17.84 -4.06
C GLU A 23 12.08 17.59 -4.47
N LYS A 24 12.84 16.87 -3.66
CA LYS A 24 14.23 16.49 -3.96
C LYS A 24 14.34 15.64 -5.22
N TYR A 25 13.40 14.72 -5.43
CA TYR A 25 13.43 13.78 -6.56
C TYR A 25 12.53 14.20 -7.74
N GLU A 26 11.70 15.22 -7.60
CA GLU A 26 10.77 15.70 -8.63
C GLU A 26 11.41 15.94 -10.00
N PRO A 27 12.61 16.52 -10.11
CA PRO A 27 13.27 16.68 -11.42
C PRO A 27 13.52 15.35 -12.13
N LEU A 28 13.94 14.30 -11.39
CA LEU A 28 14.16 12.97 -11.95
C LEU A 28 12.86 12.30 -12.37
N LEU A 29 11.78 12.53 -11.61
CA LEU A 29 10.44 12.02 -11.92
C LEU A 29 9.88 12.69 -13.20
N LYS A 30 10.02 14.01 -13.34
CA LYS A 30 9.60 14.75 -14.54
C LYS A 30 10.41 14.36 -15.79
N GLU A 31 11.68 14.03 -15.63
CA GLU A 31 12.53 13.52 -16.71
C GLU A 31 12.36 12.01 -16.98
N HIS A 32 11.47 11.34 -16.25
CA HIS A 32 11.24 9.90 -16.32
C HIS A 32 12.49 9.04 -16.05
N LYS A 33 13.44 9.54 -15.26
CA LYS A 33 14.65 8.82 -14.86
C LYS A 33 14.47 7.99 -13.60
N MET A 34 13.41 8.24 -12.85
CA MET A 34 13.02 7.55 -11.62
C MET A 34 11.53 7.27 -11.62
N GLN A 35 11.07 6.33 -10.83
CA GLN A 35 9.66 6.10 -10.53
C GLN A 35 9.35 6.52 -9.09
N CYS A 36 8.10 6.83 -8.79
CA CYS A 36 7.62 7.04 -7.44
C CYS A 36 6.32 6.25 -7.24
N VAL A 37 6.23 5.51 -6.13
CA VAL A 37 5.04 4.77 -5.74
C VAL A 37 4.59 5.25 -4.37
N PHE A 38 3.40 5.84 -4.30
CA PHE A 38 2.69 6.08 -3.04
C PHE A 38 1.90 4.82 -2.69
N LEU A 39 2.07 4.30 -1.46
CA LEU A 39 1.44 3.06 -1.05
C LEU A 39 -0.01 3.21 -0.57
N GLY A 40 -0.57 4.43 -0.60
CA GLY A 40 -1.97 4.68 -0.26
C GLY A 40 -2.17 5.40 1.07
N ASP A 41 -3.41 5.33 1.57
CA ASP A 41 -3.85 5.93 2.83
C ASP A 41 -3.51 7.43 2.94
N TYR A 42 -4.00 8.21 1.98
CA TYR A 42 -3.73 9.66 1.91
C TYR A 42 -4.44 10.46 2.99
N VAL A 43 -5.59 9.96 3.45
CA VAL A 43 -6.54 10.64 4.35
C VAL A 43 -6.59 9.99 5.73
N ASP A 44 -7.51 10.43 6.58
CA ASP A 44 -7.75 9.89 7.94
C ASP A 44 -6.52 9.94 8.85
N PRO A 45 -6.00 11.16 9.16
CA PRO A 45 -4.84 11.33 10.03
C PRO A 45 -5.15 10.86 11.45
N TYR A 46 -4.10 10.52 12.19
CA TYR A 46 -4.21 10.22 13.62
C TYR A 46 -4.23 11.50 14.43
N ASP A 47 -5.20 11.65 15.36
CA ASP A 47 -5.32 12.83 16.22
C ASP A 47 -4.01 13.13 16.96
N ARG A 48 -3.35 12.10 17.50
CA ARG A 48 -2.05 12.23 18.17
C ARG A 48 -0.96 12.84 17.29
N GLU A 49 -0.99 12.58 15.97
CA GLU A 49 -0.01 13.11 15.02
C GLU A 49 -0.36 14.55 14.61
N ILE A 50 -1.65 14.88 14.55
CA ILE A 50 -2.12 16.25 14.39
C ILE A 50 -1.66 17.09 15.58
N ASP A 51 -1.88 16.61 16.80
CA ASP A 51 -1.50 17.30 18.05
C ASP A 51 0.03 17.46 18.16
N ALA A 52 0.79 16.51 17.67
CA ALA A 52 2.26 16.57 17.60
C ALA A 52 2.80 17.46 16.47
N GLY A 53 1.96 17.92 15.53
CA GLY A 53 2.37 18.68 14.36
C GLY A 53 3.05 17.83 13.26
N GLU A 54 2.95 16.52 13.34
CA GLU A 54 3.52 15.57 12.37
C GLU A 54 2.58 15.35 11.16
N ALA A 55 1.28 15.57 11.35
CA ALA A 55 0.26 15.51 10.31
C ALA A 55 -0.59 16.78 10.27
N TYR A 56 -1.19 17.04 9.14
CA TYR A 56 -2.18 18.11 8.97
C TYR A 56 -3.48 17.78 9.69
N GLY A 57 -4.19 18.83 10.17
CA GLY A 57 -5.60 18.71 10.58
C GLY A 57 -6.49 18.33 9.39
N TYR A 58 -7.70 17.87 9.69
CA TYR A 58 -8.62 17.25 8.71
C TYR A 58 -8.82 18.03 7.41
N LYS A 59 -8.97 19.37 7.47
CA LYS A 59 -9.16 20.19 6.26
C LYS A 59 -7.90 20.21 5.40
N GLN A 60 -6.74 20.45 6.02
CA GLN A 60 -5.47 20.52 5.33
C GLN A 60 -5.02 19.14 4.82
N THR A 61 -5.45 18.04 5.47
CA THR A 61 -5.22 16.68 4.97
C THR A 61 -5.85 16.49 3.59
N VAL A 62 -7.05 17.03 3.37
CA VAL A 62 -7.69 16.96 2.05
C VAL A 62 -6.98 17.84 1.02
N ASP A 63 -6.46 19.01 1.45
CA ASP A 63 -5.61 19.85 0.58
C ASP A 63 -4.30 19.14 0.22
N ASN A 64 -3.68 18.44 1.18
CA ASN A 64 -2.49 17.62 0.99
C ASN A 64 -2.73 16.48 0.00
N PHE A 65 -3.88 15.80 0.09
CA PHE A 65 -4.27 14.77 -0.87
C PHE A 65 -4.47 15.34 -2.28
N ALA A 66 -5.12 16.50 -2.40
CA ALA A 66 -5.26 17.19 -3.68
C ALA A 66 -3.89 17.54 -4.30
N GLU A 67 -2.94 17.99 -3.47
CA GLU A 67 -1.57 18.29 -3.92
C GLU A 67 -0.86 17.04 -4.47
N ILE A 68 -0.99 15.87 -3.81
CA ILE A 68 -0.43 14.60 -4.30
C ILE A 68 -1.01 14.25 -5.68
N ILE A 69 -2.33 14.43 -5.88
CA ILE A 69 -2.98 14.24 -7.17
C ILE A 69 -2.40 15.16 -8.25
N GLU A 70 -2.16 16.43 -7.93
CA GLU A 70 -1.53 17.37 -8.88
C GLU A 70 -0.08 16.94 -9.20
N LYS A 71 0.72 16.49 -8.21
CA LYS A 71 2.06 15.94 -8.46
C LYS A 71 2.01 14.73 -9.41
N LYS A 72 1.01 13.85 -9.26
CA LYS A 72 0.78 12.77 -10.23
C LYS A 72 0.51 13.30 -11.64
N LYS A 73 -0.32 14.33 -11.79
CA LYS A 73 -0.61 14.94 -13.10
C LYS A 73 0.63 15.57 -13.73
N GLU A 74 1.45 16.26 -12.93
CA GLU A 74 2.69 16.89 -13.39
C GLU A 74 3.77 15.90 -13.83
N CYS A 75 3.95 14.80 -13.08
CA CYS A 75 4.99 13.79 -13.34
C CYS A 75 4.49 12.62 -14.22
N GLY A 76 3.19 12.54 -14.46
CA GLY A 76 2.57 11.56 -15.35
C GLY A 76 2.87 10.12 -14.96
N ARG A 77 3.42 9.34 -15.89
CA ARG A 77 3.69 7.90 -15.71
C ARG A 77 4.78 7.59 -14.68
N SER A 78 5.56 8.57 -14.26
CA SER A 78 6.63 8.36 -13.28
C SER A 78 6.12 8.30 -11.84
N VAL A 79 4.88 8.66 -11.59
CA VAL A 79 4.25 8.56 -10.27
C VAL A 79 3.09 7.59 -10.34
N THR A 80 3.01 6.65 -9.41
CA THR A 80 1.87 5.75 -9.20
C THR A 80 1.23 6.05 -7.84
N LEU A 81 -0.09 6.18 -7.83
CA LEU A 81 -0.87 6.40 -6.62
C LEU A 81 -1.67 5.12 -6.33
N LEU A 82 -1.24 4.34 -5.35
CA LEU A 82 -2.03 3.20 -4.88
C LEU A 82 -3.15 3.69 -3.96
N LEU A 83 -4.25 2.95 -3.92
CA LEU A 83 -5.33 3.17 -2.96
C LEU A 83 -5.17 2.24 -1.77
N GLY A 84 -5.27 2.80 -0.57
CA GLY A 84 -5.36 2.06 0.67
C GLY A 84 -6.80 1.90 1.15
N ASN A 85 -6.96 1.19 2.27
CA ASN A 85 -8.27 0.95 2.87
C ASN A 85 -8.93 2.25 3.35
N HIS A 86 -8.14 3.22 3.85
CA HIS A 86 -8.66 4.52 4.26
C HIS A 86 -9.10 5.41 3.09
N ASP A 87 -8.58 5.19 1.89
CA ASP A 87 -9.03 5.88 0.69
C ASP A 87 -10.30 5.24 0.14
N LEU A 88 -10.30 3.91 0.04
CA LEU A 88 -11.42 3.13 -0.50
C LEU A 88 -12.69 3.23 0.35
N GLN A 89 -12.60 3.43 1.67
CA GLN A 89 -13.79 3.59 2.52
C GLN A 89 -14.67 4.81 2.16
N TYR A 90 -14.17 5.72 1.30
CA TYR A 90 -14.94 6.82 0.72
C TYR A 90 -15.60 6.46 -0.61
N VAL A 91 -15.41 5.26 -1.14
CA VAL A 91 -16.02 4.76 -2.37
C VAL A 91 -17.26 3.95 -2.03
N ASP A 92 -18.40 4.28 -2.64
CA ASP A 92 -19.69 3.68 -2.25
C ASP A 92 -19.74 2.19 -2.54
N GLU A 93 -19.23 1.72 -3.68
CA GLU A 93 -19.20 0.32 -4.07
C GLU A 93 -18.31 -0.54 -3.14
N TYR A 94 -17.26 0.04 -2.56
CA TYR A 94 -16.44 -0.62 -1.57
C TYR A 94 -17.15 -0.79 -0.23
N SER A 95 -17.96 0.17 0.18
CA SER A 95 -18.65 0.16 1.49
C SER A 95 -19.76 -0.89 1.60
N GLU A 96 -20.06 -1.60 0.53
CA GLU A 96 -20.95 -2.78 0.55
C GLU A 96 -20.24 -4.04 1.09
N GLY A 97 -18.92 -4.01 1.26
CA GLY A 97 -18.13 -5.11 1.78
C GLY A 97 -18.06 -5.18 3.31
N GLU A 98 -17.20 -6.06 3.83
CA GLU A 98 -17.06 -6.35 5.28
C GLU A 98 -16.41 -5.20 6.07
N ALA A 99 -15.55 -4.39 5.42
CA ALA A 99 -14.77 -3.35 6.07
C ALA A 99 -15.63 -2.29 6.75
N CYS A 100 -15.29 -1.97 7.99
CA CYS A 100 -15.91 -0.87 8.72
C CYS A 100 -15.20 0.46 8.44
N LYS A 101 -15.91 1.58 8.64
CA LYS A 101 -15.34 2.93 8.55
C LYS A 101 -14.57 3.26 9.83
N CYS A 102 -13.24 3.18 9.79
CA CYS A 102 -12.37 3.57 10.89
C CYS A 102 -11.73 4.95 10.63
N ARG A 103 -11.61 5.79 11.64
CA ARG A 103 -11.05 7.15 11.56
C ARG A 103 -11.65 8.02 10.43
N TYR A 104 -12.88 7.74 10.01
CA TYR A 104 -13.53 8.36 8.87
C TYR A 104 -13.79 9.85 9.08
N MET A 105 -13.30 10.70 8.20
CA MET A 105 -13.44 12.17 8.27
C MET A 105 -14.83 12.63 7.77
N TRP A 106 -15.89 12.44 8.57
CA TRP A 106 -17.28 12.73 8.20
C TRP A 106 -17.47 14.16 7.64
N GLY A 107 -16.83 15.15 8.26
CA GLY A 107 -16.93 16.55 7.85
C GLY A 107 -16.24 16.87 6.51
N GLN A 108 -15.38 16.00 6.01
CA GLN A 108 -14.64 16.15 4.75
C GLN A 108 -15.05 15.11 3.69
N SER A 109 -15.92 14.16 4.03
CA SER A 109 -16.24 13.01 3.19
C SER A 109 -16.70 13.38 1.77
N LYS A 110 -17.53 14.42 1.63
CA LYS A 110 -17.98 14.88 0.30
C LYS A 110 -16.82 15.35 -0.58
N ARG A 111 -15.87 16.06 0.03
CA ARG A 111 -14.71 16.59 -0.69
C ARG A 111 -13.75 15.49 -1.09
N ILE A 112 -13.49 14.51 -0.21
CA ILE A 112 -12.66 13.33 -0.50
C ILE A 112 -13.29 12.49 -1.61
N LYS A 113 -14.60 12.19 -1.53
CA LYS A 113 -15.34 11.49 -2.61
C LYS A 113 -15.23 12.19 -3.95
N SER A 114 -15.36 13.53 -3.98
CA SER A 114 -15.20 14.31 -5.22
C SER A 114 -13.77 14.15 -5.78
N LEU A 115 -12.74 14.32 -4.95
CA LEU A 115 -11.35 14.17 -5.40
C LEU A 115 -11.07 12.77 -5.96
N LEU A 116 -11.55 11.73 -5.32
CA LEU A 116 -11.41 10.34 -5.79
C LEU A 116 -12.15 10.14 -7.13
N ASN A 117 -13.42 10.54 -7.22
CA ASN A 117 -14.23 10.33 -8.41
C ASN A 117 -13.71 11.13 -9.62
N ASP A 118 -13.35 12.40 -9.42
CA ASP A 118 -12.87 13.28 -10.49
C ASP A 118 -11.51 12.82 -11.05
N ASN A 119 -10.74 12.09 -10.23
CA ASN A 119 -9.39 11.65 -10.55
C ASN A 119 -9.23 10.10 -10.58
N TRP A 120 -10.33 9.35 -10.61
CA TRP A 120 -10.36 7.89 -10.46
C TRP A 120 -9.32 7.14 -11.32
N LYS A 121 -9.15 7.58 -12.56
CA LYS A 121 -8.21 6.96 -13.53
C LYS A 121 -6.72 7.16 -13.21
N LEU A 122 -6.40 7.98 -12.21
CA LEU A 122 -5.03 8.23 -11.78
C LEU A 122 -4.57 7.24 -10.71
N PHE A 123 -5.49 6.49 -10.12
CA PHE A 123 -5.22 5.55 -9.04
C PHE A 123 -5.08 4.12 -9.56
N SER A 124 -4.36 3.31 -8.79
CA SER A 124 -4.10 1.89 -9.00
C SER A 124 -4.28 1.12 -7.69
N LEU A 125 -4.48 -0.20 -7.76
CA LEU A 125 -4.39 -1.11 -6.61
C LEU A 125 -3.04 -1.84 -6.56
N GLY A 126 -2.31 -1.84 -7.67
CA GLY A 126 -0.98 -2.42 -7.75
C GLY A 126 -0.06 -1.66 -8.69
N TYR A 127 1.23 -1.81 -8.44
CA TYR A 127 2.32 -1.43 -9.36
C TYR A 127 3.32 -2.57 -9.40
N GLU A 128 3.83 -2.92 -10.58
CA GLU A 128 4.82 -3.98 -10.69
C GLU A 128 6.03 -3.57 -11.51
N THR A 129 7.16 -4.17 -11.17
CA THR A 129 8.42 -4.07 -11.90
C THR A 129 9.15 -5.41 -11.86
N VAL A 130 10.23 -5.51 -12.63
CA VAL A 130 11.14 -6.67 -12.58
C VAL A 130 12.49 -6.16 -12.09
N LEU A 131 13.08 -6.81 -11.11
CA LEU A 131 14.40 -6.50 -10.58
C LEU A 131 15.49 -6.96 -11.53
N ASP A 132 16.73 -6.50 -11.34
CA ASP A 132 17.88 -6.86 -12.18
C ASP A 132 18.18 -8.38 -12.15
N ASP A 133 17.83 -9.07 -11.08
CA ASP A 133 17.94 -10.53 -10.94
C ASP A 133 16.79 -11.32 -11.59
N GLY A 134 15.84 -10.64 -12.22
CA GLY A 134 14.68 -11.21 -12.89
C GLY A 134 13.47 -11.49 -11.98
N ARG A 135 13.56 -11.25 -10.67
CA ARG A 135 12.40 -11.39 -9.77
C ARG A 135 11.35 -10.34 -10.07
N ARG A 136 10.09 -10.77 -10.04
CA ARG A 136 8.95 -9.85 -10.08
C ARG A 136 8.82 -9.15 -8.73
N CYS A 137 8.59 -7.84 -8.77
CA CYS A 137 8.35 -7.04 -7.59
C CYS A 137 6.96 -6.38 -7.70
N LEU A 138 6.07 -6.68 -6.76
CA LEU A 138 4.70 -6.19 -6.73
C LEU A 138 4.50 -5.26 -5.53
N PHE A 139 4.04 -4.06 -5.80
CA PHE A 139 3.66 -3.07 -4.81
C PHE A 139 2.14 -3.08 -4.66
N THR A 140 1.66 -3.14 -3.43
CA THR A 140 0.25 -2.98 -3.05
C THR A 140 0.17 -2.19 -1.76
N HIS A 141 -1.03 -1.83 -1.31
CA HIS A 141 -1.17 -1.16 -0.03
C HIS A 141 -0.81 -2.07 1.16
N ALA A 142 -1.41 -3.26 1.24
CA ALA A 142 -1.27 -4.16 2.39
C ALA A 142 -0.64 -5.53 2.07
N GLY A 143 -0.26 -5.77 0.79
CA GLY A 143 0.27 -7.05 0.30
C GLY A 143 -0.82 -8.01 -0.17
N VAL A 144 -0.45 -9.03 -0.95
CA VAL A 144 -1.34 -10.06 -1.47
C VAL A 144 -1.15 -11.37 -0.72
N VAL A 145 -2.11 -11.76 0.10
CA VAL A 145 -2.11 -13.02 0.85
C VAL A 145 -2.55 -14.16 -0.05
N LYS A 146 -1.71 -15.20 -0.18
CA LYS A 146 -2.04 -16.35 -1.03
C LYS A 146 -3.35 -17.02 -0.61
N ALA A 147 -3.58 -17.20 0.69
CA ALA A 147 -4.79 -17.82 1.19
C ALA A 147 -6.06 -17.03 0.85
N TRP A 148 -6.00 -15.69 0.82
CA TRP A 148 -7.12 -14.86 0.35
C TRP A 148 -7.40 -15.11 -1.13
N VAL A 149 -6.35 -15.16 -1.96
CA VAL A 149 -6.49 -15.46 -3.40
C VAL A 149 -7.06 -16.84 -3.63
N ASP A 150 -6.56 -17.86 -2.92
CA ASP A 150 -7.02 -19.25 -3.04
C ASP A 150 -8.51 -19.38 -2.73
N VAL A 151 -8.99 -18.69 -1.69
CA VAL A 151 -10.41 -18.72 -1.27
C VAL A 151 -11.30 -17.93 -2.23
N ARG A 152 -10.85 -16.77 -2.71
CA ARG A 152 -11.66 -15.87 -3.53
C ARG A 152 -11.65 -16.21 -5.02
N PHE A 153 -10.56 -16.80 -5.53
CA PHE A 153 -10.28 -16.98 -6.96
C PHE A 153 -9.87 -18.40 -7.34
N ASP A 154 -10.26 -19.39 -6.53
CA ASP A 154 -10.09 -20.82 -6.81
C ASP A 154 -8.64 -21.20 -7.18
N ASN A 155 -7.69 -20.86 -6.31
CA ASN A 155 -6.27 -21.17 -6.47
C ASN A 155 -5.65 -20.57 -7.75
N MET A 156 -5.90 -19.31 -8.00
CA MET A 156 -5.29 -18.58 -9.13
C MET A 156 -3.76 -18.76 -9.15
N ALA A 157 -3.21 -18.99 -10.34
CA ALA A 157 -1.77 -19.16 -10.50
C ALA A 157 -0.99 -17.88 -10.09
N GLU A 158 0.18 -18.03 -9.47
CA GLU A 158 1.03 -16.91 -9.06
C GLU A 158 1.40 -15.98 -10.23
N SER A 159 1.54 -16.52 -11.45
CA SER A 159 1.79 -15.75 -12.66
C SER A 159 0.69 -14.75 -13.01
N ASP A 160 -0.55 -15.03 -12.57
CA ASP A 160 -1.71 -14.22 -12.87
C ASP A 160 -1.94 -13.11 -11.83
N ILE A 161 -1.22 -13.18 -10.70
CA ILE A 161 -1.20 -12.13 -9.68
C ILE A 161 -0.34 -10.97 -10.19
N THR A 162 -0.96 -10.00 -10.82
CA THR A 162 -0.32 -8.85 -11.48
C THR A 162 -0.94 -7.53 -11.03
N ALA A 163 -0.22 -6.42 -11.22
CA ALA A 163 -0.80 -5.09 -11.03
C ALA A 163 -2.04 -4.87 -11.92
N ALA A 164 -2.00 -5.37 -13.16
CA ALA A 164 -3.13 -5.27 -14.08
C ALA A 164 -4.36 -6.06 -13.61
N TRP A 165 -4.16 -7.24 -13.00
CA TRP A 165 -5.25 -7.99 -12.38
C TRP A 165 -5.87 -7.21 -11.21
N LEU A 166 -5.06 -6.65 -10.33
CA LEU A 166 -5.53 -5.80 -9.23
C LEU A 166 -6.31 -4.58 -9.76
N ASP A 167 -5.77 -3.88 -10.74
CA ASP A 167 -6.41 -2.70 -11.31
C ASP A 167 -7.74 -3.02 -12.05
N SER A 168 -7.97 -4.28 -12.43
CA SER A 168 -9.24 -4.69 -13.02
C SER A 168 -10.44 -4.45 -12.07
N PHE A 169 -10.23 -4.46 -10.74
CA PHE A 169 -11.26 -4.12 -9.75
C PHE A 169 -11.60 -2.63 -9.73
N LEU A 170 -10.68 -1.75 -10.14
CA LEU A 170 -10.98 -0.32 -10.31
C LEU A 170 -11.75 -0.04 -11.60
N VAL A 171 -11.55 -0.87 -12.62
CA VAL A 171 -12.30 -0.78 -13.89
C VAL A 171 -13.74 -1.25 -13.70
N ASP A 172 -13.92 -2.38 -13.02
CA ASP A 172 -15.25 -2.91 -12.66
C ASP A 172 -15.56 -2.65 -11.18
N LYS A 173 -16.00 -1.42 -10.90
CA LYS A 173 -16.31 -0.98 -9.53
C LYS A 173 -17.32 -1.88 -8.81
N SER A 174 -18.19 -2.61 -9.55
CA SER A 174 -19.15 -3.53 -8.95
C SER A 174 -18.49 -4.68 -8.17
N LYS A 175 -17.17 -4.89 -8.36
CA LYS A 175 -16.36 -5.88 -7.65
C LYS A 175 -15.50 -5.28 -6.53
N LEU A 176 -15.52 -3.97 -6.32
CA LEU A 176 -14.71 -3.33 -5.30
C LEU A 176 -15.00 -3.81 -3.87
N TYR A 177 -16.21 -4.31 -3.60
CA TYR A 177 -16.56 -4.90 -2.31
C TYR A 177 -15.63 -6.07 -1.92
N ILE A 178 -15.01 -6.75 -2.89
CA ILE A 178 -14.03 -7.82 -2.66
C ILE A 178 -12.76 -7.27 -1.97
N MET A 179 -12.38 -6.03 -2.29
CA MET A 179 -11.27 -5.36 -1.64
C MET A 179 -11.56 -4.96 -0.19
N ALA A 180 -12.82 -5.06 0.26
CA ALA A 180 -13.23 -4.79 1.64
C ALA A 180 -13.14 -6.01 2.56
N ASP A 181 -12.58 -7.14 2.11
CA ASP A 181 -12.29 -8.29 2.97
C ASP A 181 -11.24 -7.93 4.01
N VAL A 182 -11.59 -8.04 5.27
CA VAL A 182 -10.74 -7.74 6.42
C VAL A 182 -10.21 -9.04 7.01
N GLY A 183 -8.91 -9.11 7.26
CA GLY A 183 -8.28 -10.27 7.88
C GLY A 183 -8.67 -10.47 9.35
N GLU A 184 -8.57 -11.71 9.87
CA GLU A 184 -8.90 -12.03 11.27
C GLU A 184 -8.06 -11.19 12.25
N ASP A 185 -6.79 -10.96 11.97
CA ASP A 185 -5.89 -10.16 12.79
C ASP A 185 -6.28 -8.65 12.85
N ARG A 186 -7.15 -8.22 11.92
CA ARG A 186 -7.77 -6.89 11.88
C ARG A 186 -9.23 -6.89 12.31
N GLY A 187 -9.73 -8.00 12.86
CA GLY A 187 -11.09 -8.14 13.37
C GLY A 187 -12.12 -8.56 12.32
N GLY A 188 -11.70 -9.00 11.14
CA GLY A 188 -12.54 -9.62 10.12
C GLY A 188 -12.81 -11.10 10.36
N ARG A 189 -13.22 -11.85 9.34
CA ARG A 189 -13.64 -13.23 9.44
C ARG A 189 -12.84 -14.22 8.61
N GLY A 190 -11.82 -13.77 7.92
CA GLY A 190 -11.04 -14.59 7.02
C GLY A 190 -9.68 -13.95 6.72
N TYR A 191 -9.24 -14.08 5.49
CA TYR A 191 -7.99 -13.46 5.05
C TYR A 191 -8.24 -12.06 4.47
N GLY A 192 -7.33 -11.14 4.75
CA GLY A 192 -7.40 -9.76 4.27
C GLY A 192 -7.08 -9.64 2.77
N SER A 193 -7.78 -8.72 2.13
CA SER A 193 -7.52 -8.31 0.75
C SER A 193 -6.20 -7.54 0.63
N PRO A 194 -5.70 -7.23 -0.59
CA PRO A 194 -4.50 -6.43 -0.80
C PRO A 194 -4.50 -5.02 -0.19
N VAL A 195 -5.62 -4.59 0.39
CA VAL A 195 -5.74 -3.31 1.12
C VAL A 195 -6.06 -3.48 2.61
N TRP A 196 -6.25 -4.72 3.10
CA TRP A 196 -6.59 -5.03 4.49
C TRP A 196 -5.80 -6.18 5.11
N ALA A 197 -4.89 -6.78 4.37
CA ALA A 197 -4.08 -7.87 4.89
C ALA A 197 -3.20 -7.41 6.06
N ASP A 198 -3.03 -8.26 7.05
CA ASP A 198 -2.02 -8.06 8.08
C ASP A 198 -0.76 -8.87 7.74
N VAL A 199 0.40 -8.38 8.18
CA VAL A 199 1.67 -9.10 7.96
C VAL A 199 1.65 -10.51 8.56
N GLU A 200 0.92 -10.73 9.64
CA GLU A 200 0.78 -12.05 10.27
C GLU A 200 0.07 -13.07 9.37
N GLU A 201 -0.79 -12.61 8.46
CA GLU A 201 -1.46 -13.46 7.47
C GLU A 201 -0.53 -13.95 6.36
N PHE A 202 0.53 -13.17 6.05
CA PHE A 202 1.58 -13.59 5.10
C PHE A 202 2.51 -14.60 5.71
N TYR A 203 2.75 -14.42 6.98
CA TYR A 203 3.84 -15.07 7.68
C TYR A 203 3.40 -15.35 9.11
N TRP A 204 2.39 -16.22 9.24
CA TRP A 204 1.88 -16.61 10.55
C TRP A 204 3.03 -17.03 11.46
N GLY A 205 3.14 -16.35 12.59
CA GLY A 205 4.23 -16.55 13.55
C GLY A 205 5.59 -16.00 13.12
N TRP A 206 5.62 -14.99 12.24
CA TRP A 206 6.88 -14.33 11.93
C TRP A 206 7.59 -13.77 13.17
N GLN A 207 6.87 -13.40 14.19
CA GLN A 207 7.41 -13.07 15.49
C GLN A 207 7.73 -14.31 16.35
N ASN A 208 7.19 -15.46 16.01
CA ASN A 208 7.45 -16.70 16.71
C ASN A 208 8.58 -17.49 16.02
N GLU A 209 9.80 -17.34 16.50
CA GLU A 209 11.00 -17.98 15.94
C GLU A 209 10.89 -19.50 15.79
N LYS A 210 10.12 -20.17 16.65
CA LYS A 210 9.83 -21.60 16.55
C LYS A 210 8.87 -21.95 15.42
N ALA A 211 7.89 -21.08 15.14
CA ALA A 211 7.00 -21.25 14.01
C ALA A 211 7.70 -21.00 12.67
N ARG A 212 8.67 -20.07 12.63
CA ARG A 212 9.47 -19.78 11.42
C ARG A 212 10.21 -20.98 10.87
N THR A 213 10.64 -21.92 11.71
CA THR A 213 11.54 -22.99 11.32
C THR A 213 10.86 -24.31 11.01
N HIS A 214 9.58 -24.52 11.38
CA HIS A 214 9.04 -25.87 11.50
C HIS A 214 7.67 -26.11 10.87
N SER A 215 6.94 -25.09 10.39
CA SER A 215 5.62 -25.32 9.79
C SER A 215 5.68 -25.21 8.27
N PRO A 216 5.47 -26.31 7.53
CA PRO A 216 5.31 -26.26 6.08
C PRO A 216 4.08 -25.44 5.64
N GLU A 217 3.11 -25.23 6.53
CA GLU A 217 1.90 -24.44 6.29
C GLU A 217 2.20 -22.95 6.11
N ILE A 218 3.21 -22.41 6.79
CA ILE A 218 3.65 -21.01 6.64
C ILE A 218 4.09 -20.72 5.20
N ARG A 219 4.79 -21.66 4.56
CA ARG A 219 5.23 -21.53 3.17
C ARG A 219 4.07 -21.49 2.16
N GLN A 220 2.89 -21.96 2.55
CA GLN A 220 1.70 -22.01 1.68
C GLN A 220 0.96 -20.66 1.65
N THR A 221 1.22 -19.74 2.57
CA THR A 221 0.54 -18.45 2.65
C THR A 221 1.27 -17.35 1.87
N MET A 222 2.51 -17.57 1.43
CA MET A 222 3.30 -16.62 0.67
C MET A 222 3.50 -17.04 -0.78
N TYR A 223 3.55 -16.06 -1.66
CA TYR A 223 4.08 -16.21 -3.00
C TYR A 223 5.62 -16.18 -2.95
N THR A 224 6.28 -17.12 -3.60
CA THR A 224 7.74 -17.25 -3.58
C THR A 224 8.42 -16.65 -4.81
N GLY A 225 7.69 -16.49 -5.91
CA GLY A 225 8.16 -15.87 -7.15
C GLY A 225 7.90 -14.37 -7.26
N ILE A 226 7.25 -13.77 -6.24
CA ILE A 226 6.93 -12.34 -6.19
C ILE A 226 7.56 -11.74 -4.93
N TYR A 227 8.44 -10.77 -5.09
CA TYR A 227 8.86 -9.91 -3.99
C TYR A 227 7.78 -8.84 -3.76
N GLN A 228 7.26 -8.71 -2.54
CA GLN A 228 6.15 -7.81 -2.26
C GLN A 228 6.63 -6.57 -1.48
N VAL A 229 6.14 -5.38 -1.87
CA VAL A 229 6.39 -4.12 -1.18
C VAL A 229 5.06 -3.50 -0.79
N PHE A 230 4.86 -3.23 0.51
CA PHE A 230 3.60 -2.73 1.03
C PHE A 230 3.76 -1.87 2.30
N GLY A 231 2.70 -1.16 2.68
CA GLY A 231 2.55 -0.35 3.88
C GLY A 231 1.61 -0.97 4.91
N HIS A 232 0.59 -0.22 5.32
CA HIS A 232 -0.59 -0.62 6.11
C HIS A 232 -0.32 -1.12 7.52
N THR A 233 0.71 -1.95 7.74
CA THR A 233 1.01 -2.56 9.03
C THR A 233 2.17 -1.84 9.71
N LEU A 234 1.91 -1.25 10.88
CA LEU A 234 2.93 -0.64 11.74
C LEU A 234 3.69 -1.73 12.50
N TYR A 235 4.96 -1.88 12.24
CA TYR A 235 5.80 -2.91 12.87
C TYR A 235 5.92 -2.79 14.40
N ASN A 236 6.00 -1.58 14.92
CA ASN A 236 6.19 -1.36 16.36
C ASN A 236 4.98 -1.77 17.22
N ILE A 237 3.81 -1.99 16.63
CA ILE A 237 2.63 -2.52 17.34
C ILE A 237 2.91 -3.91 17.91
N TYR A 238 3.78 -4.69 17.28
CA TYR A 238 4.10 -6.07 17.63
C TYR A 238 5.33 -6.20 18.55
N GLY A 239 5.81 -5.11 19.15
CA GLY A 239 6.92 -5.14 20.11
C GLY A 239 8.29 -5.40 19.51
N GLY A 240 8.44 -5.24 18.21
CA GLY A 240 9.71 -5.28 17.49
C GLY A 240 10.58 -4.06 17.79
N GLY A 241 11.88 -4.15 17.51
CA GLY A 241 12.94 -3.23 17.90
C GLY A 241 12.77 -1.75 17.50
N SER A 242 13.89 -1.06 17.27
CA SER A 242 13.94 0.38 17.00
C SER A 242 13.46 0.77 15.61
N ASP A 243 13.30 -0.20 14.69
CA ASP A 243 12.93 0.06 13.30
C ASP A 243 11.42 -0.07 13.11
N ASP A 244 10.84 0.90 12.43
CA ASP A 244 9.39 0.97 12.15
C ASP A 244 9.03 0.21 10.86
N TYR A 245 9.94 -0.56 10.27
CA TYR A 245 9.75 -1.27 9.01
C TYR A 245 10.48 -2.63 9.01
N VAL A 246 10.12 -3.49 8.06
CA VAL A 246 10.75 -4.80 7.86
C VAL A 246 11.13 -4.97 6.39
N ILE A 247 12.37 -5.37 6.16
CA ILE A 247 12.88 -5.78 4.85
C ILE A 247 13.54 -7.13 5.01
N ASN A 248 13.11 -8.11 4.20
CA ASN A 248 13.69 -9.45 4.18
C ASN A 248 13.71 -10.00 2.73
N ASP A 249 14.05 -11.27 2.55
CA ASP A 249 14.17 -11.89 1.22
C ASP A 249 12.83 -12.08 0.49
N HIS A 250 11.69 -11.87 1.16
CA HIS A 250 10.36 -12.14 0.63
C HIS A 250 9.53 -10.88 0.44
N PHE A 251 9.67 -9.91 1.36
CA PHE A 251 8.90 -8.68 1.31
C PHE A 251 9.58 -7.49 1.99
N ALA A 252 9.08 -6.31 1.68
CA ALA A 252 9.33 -5.08 2.42
C ALA A 252 8.00 -4.49 2.91
N MET A 253 7.84 -4.39 4.24
CA MET A 253 6.73 -3.74 4.92
C MET A 253 7.21 -2.38 5.43
N LEU A 254 6.68 -1.30 4.90
CA LEU A 254 7.29 0.03 4.95
C LEU A 254 6.42 1.14 5.60
N ASP A 255 5.36 0.85 6.35
CA ASP A 255 4.56 1.89 7.04
C ASP A 255 5.35 2.53 8.20
N ALA A 256 6.33 3.37 7.85
CA ALA A 256 7.38 3.85 8.75
C ALA A 256 7.49 5.38 8.87
N ARG A 257 6.50 6.16 8.42
CA ARG A 257 6.50 7.63 8.48
C ARG A 257 7.74 8.30 7.85
N ARG A 258 8.41 7.62 6.95
CA ARG A 258 9.58 8.08 6.18
C ARG A 258 9.56 7.49 4.80
N ALA A 259 10.30 8.07 3.88
CA ALA A 259 10.39 7.57 2.52
C ALA A 259 11.57 6.61 2.36
N PHE A 260 11.51 5.83 1.28
CA PHE A 260 12.54 4.87 0.91
C PHE A 260 12.89 5.00 -0.57
N VAL A 261 14.09 4.55 -0.93
CA VAL A 261 14.47 4.31 -2.33
C VAL A 261 14.76 2.84 -2.50
N MET A 262 14.07 2.21 -3.45
CA MET A 262 14.40 0.87 -3.92
C MET A 262 15.22 0.98 -5.20
N HIS A 263 16.40 0.41 -5.21
CA HIS A 263 17.28 0.31 -6.37
C HIS A 263 16.85 -0.83 -7.31
N SER A 264 17.33 -0.80 -8.53
CA SER A 264 17.00 -1.81 -9.56
C SER A 264 17.40 -3.24 -9.16
N ASP A 265 18.39 -3.39 -8.28
CA ASP A 265 18.81 -4.69 -7.70
C ASP A 265 17.90 -5.18 -6.56
N GLY A 266 16.91 -4.39 -6.17
CA GLY A 266 15.97 -4.69 -5.09
C GLY A 266 16.44 -4.24 -3.70
N LYS A 267 17.62 -3.62 -3.56
CA LYS A 267 18.06 -3.04 -2.30
C LYS A 267 17.19 -1.83 -1.94
N ILE A 268 16.71 -1.79 -0.71
CA ILE A 268 15.88 -0.69 -0.20
C ILE A 268 16.65 0.07 0.86
N GLU A 269 16.69 1.39 0.73
CA GLU A 269 17.35 2.32 1.65
C GLU A 269 16.35 3.36 2.19
N THR A 270 16.48 3.71 3.46
CA THR A 270 15.74 4.82 4.06
C THR A 270 16.33 6.16 3.65
N ILE A 271 15.49 7.18 3.45
CA ILE A 271 15.91 8.53 3.08
C ILE A 271 15.18 9.61 3.89
#